data_bee3dee6ca35e2e269f7d3d032bbac89
#
_entry.id   bee3dee6ca35e2e269f7d3d032bbac89
#
_cell.length_a   1.000
_cell.length_b   1.000
_cell.length_c   1.000
_cell.angle_alpha   90.00
_cell.angle_beta   90.00
_cell.angle_gamma   90.00
#
_symmetry.space_group_name_H-M   'P 1'
#
loop_
_entity.id
_entity.type
_entity.pdbx_description
1 polymer ?
#
loop_
_entity_poly.entity_id
_entity_poly.type
_entity_poly.pdbx_seq_one_letter_code
_entity_poly.pdbx_strand_id
1 'polypeptide(L)'
;MAEENATNIRVRQEGKNIVIVYDLSKRSVVRVLMASGNSQYFTELKAVTGNVGKGVPAGPSRKIVWHPLDEKSEFVAKNVRFKVEALSSYDYYTQNAKVKTLVMGQVGYSVAPQLSYGVLIGQMYHGIGWYANFCSNFDFVASPELVCDENGVINGEMPFYTGKKQSSHLVINAGFMMNFLEWSAKNKFNTLGMYVGGGYGKRELQWEMAGGNWVKYAPTEVAGFSGGIGLFGSINGATLSVGMNTIDFKYVDVVVGIGFMF
;
A
#
# COMPACT_ATOMS: atom_id res chain seq x y z
N MET A 1 -3.09 -16.80 18.52
CA MET A 1 -4.51 -17.06 18.92
C MET A 1 -5.20 -15.70 18.97
N ALA A 2 -6.30 -15.50 18.22
CA ALA A 2 -7.09 -14.28 18.38
C ALA A 2 -7.78 -14.37 19.73
N GLU A 3 -7.58 -13.38 20.61
CA GLU A 3 -8.37 -13.26 21.84
C GLU A 3 -9.85 -13.18 21.46
N GLU A 4 -10.66 -14.11 21.94
CA GLU A 4 -12.10 -14.00 21.83
C GLU A 4 -12.55 -12.87 22.76
N ASN A 5 -12.77 -11.70 22.20
CA ASN A 5 -13.23 -10.55 22.98
C ASN A 5 -14.67 -10.68 23.48
N ALA A 6 -15.45 -11.61 22.92
CA ALA A 6 -16.81 -11.93 23.34
C ALA A 6 -16.85 -13.30 24.05
N THR A 7 -17.34 -13.32 25.26
CA THR A 7 -17.42 -14.51 26.11
C THR A 7 -18.82 -14.65 26.72
N ASN A 8 -19.10 -15.75 27.43
CA ASN A 8 -20.36 -16.00 28.15
C ASN A 8 -21.62 -15.84 27.28
N ILE A 9 -21.56 -16.32 26.04
CA ILE A 9 -22.67 -16.19 25.08
C ILE A 9 -23.84 -17.06 25.54
N ARG A 10 -24.99 -16.45 25.75
CA ARG A 10 -26.25 -17.09 26.11
C ARG A 10 -27.33 -16.69 25.12
N VAL A 11 -28.08 -17.66 24.65
CA VAL A 11 -29.13 -17.45 23.65
C VAL A 11 -30.45 -17.90 24.24
N ARG A 12 -31.51 -17.09 24.08
CA ARG A 12 -32.88 -17.43 24.48
C ARG A 12 -33.88 -16.89 23.46
N GLN A 13 -34.99 -17.56 23.31
CA GLN A 13 -36.09 -17.07 22.52
C GLN A 13 -37.03 -16.23 23.37
N GLU A 14 -37.37 -15.03 22.87
CA GLU A 14 -38.38 -14.15 23.46
C GLU A 14 -39.47 -13.86 22.42
N GLY A 15 -40.57 -14.60 22.48
CA GLY A 15 -41.64 -14.53 21.49
C GLY A 15 -41.14 -14.91 20.09
N LYS A 16 -41.21 -13.97 19.13
CA LYS A 16 -40.74 -14.16 17.77
C LYS A 16 -39.27 -13.78 17.57
N ASN A 17 -38.63 -13.26 18.61
CA ASN A 17 -37.26 -12.77 18.54
C ASN A 17 -36.28 -13.71 19.23
N ILE A 18 -35.02 -13.64 18.87
CA ILE A 18 -33.93 -14.34 19.55
C ILE A 18 -33.08 -13.30 20.24
N VAL A 19 -32.89 -13.48 21.54
CA VAL A 19 -32.06 -12.62 22.37
C VAL A 19 -30.73 -13.31 22.64
N ILE A 20 -29.64 -12.62 22.34
CA ILE A 20 -28.29 -13.08 22.58
C ILE A 20 -27.65 -12.14 23.60
N VAL A 21 -27.14 -12.70 24.68
CA VAL A 21 -26.45 -11.97 25.74
C VAL A 21 -25.02 -12.46 25.78
N TYR A 22 -24.07 -11.55 25.93
CA TYR A 22 -22.65 -11.87 25.95
C TYR A 22 -21.86 -10.82 26.76
N ASP A 23 -20.65 -11.18 27.17
CA ASP A 23 -19.73 -10.27 27.85
C ASP A 23 -18.66 -9.82 26.81
N LEU A 24 -18.28 -8.54 26.87
CA LEU A 24 -17.31 -7.94 25.96
C LEU A 24 -16.12 -7.38 26.75
N SER A 25 -14.92 -7.90 26.52
CA SER A 25 -13.71 -7.52 27.26
C SER A 25 -13.12 -6.16 26.85
N LYS A 26 -13.26 -5.80 25.57
CA LYS A 26 -12.72 -4.55 24.99
C LYS A 26 -13.75 -3.93 24.04
N ARG A 27 -13.70 -2.61 23.86
CA ARG A 27 -14.51 -1.93 22.85
C ARG A 27 -14.20 -2.51 21.48
N SER A 28 -15.24 -3.00 20.77
CA SER A 28 -15.08 -3.79 19.55
C SER A 28 -16.15 -3.47 18.52
N VAL A 29 -15.91 -3.95 17.31
CA VAL A 29 -16.95 -4.13 16.30
C VAL A 29 -17.53 -5.52 16.49
N VAL A 30 -18.83 -5.60 16.75
CA VAL A 30 -19.53 -6.84 17.08
C VAL A 30 -20.43 -7.24 15.92
N ARG A 31 -20.35 -8.50 15.51
CA ARG A 31 -21.28 -9.11 14.55
C ARG A 31 -21.77 -10.46 15.06
N VAL A 32 -22.94 -10.85 14.61
CA VAL A 32 -23.54 -12.13 14.97
C VAL A 32 -23.66 -12.99 13.72
N LEU A 33 -23.22 -14.21 13.85
CA LEU A 33 -23.30 -15.19 12.80
C LEU A 33 -24.14 -16.38 13.27
N MET A 34 -24.83 -17.04 12.35
CA MET A 34 -25.65 -18.19 12.59
C MET A 34 -25.33 -19.33 11.64
N ALA A 35 -25.35 -20.55 12.14
CA ALA A 35 -25.36 -21.78 11.35
C ALA A 35 -26.52 -22.65 11.77
N SER A 36 -27.17 -23.35 10.83
CA SER A 36 -28.27 -24.29 11.08
C SER A 36 -27.88 -25.71 10.71
N GLY A 37 -28.43 -26.69 11.40
CA GLY A 37 -28.13 -28.12 11.20
C GLY A 37 -26.66 -28.44 11.45
N ASN A 38 -26.09 -29.27 10.57
CA ASN A 38 -24.68 -29.69 10.62
C ASN A 38 -23.76 -28.81 9.76
N SER A 39 -24.25 -27.64 9.27
CA SER A 39 -23.45 -26.74 8.47
C SER A 39 -22.25 -26.22 9.25
N GLN A 40 -21.06 -26.25 8.64
CA GLN A 40 -19.87 -25.58 9.17
C GLN A 40 -19.79 -24.10 8.76
N TYR A 41 -20.65 -23.67 7.83
CA TYR A 41 -20.67 -22.30 7.32
C TYR A 41 -21.61 -21.45 8.17
N PHE A 42 -21.07 -20.35 8.69
CA PHE A 42 -21.80 -19.34 9.43
C PHE A 42 -22.16 -18.16 8.52
N THR A 43 -23.41 -17.74 8.56
CA THR A 43 -23.92 -16.56 7.82
C THR A 43 -24.15 -15.41 8.79
N GLU A 44 -23.73 -14.21 8.42
CA GLU A 44 -23.94 -13.02 9.23
C GLU A 44 -25.41 -12.59 9.20
N LEU A 45 -25.95 -12.32 10.39
CA LEU A 45 -27.33 -11.86 10.58
C LEU A 45 -27.40 -10.35 10.35
N LYS A 46 -28.42 -9.90 9.62
CA LYS A 46 -28.62 -8.49 9.26
C LYS A 46 -29.69 -7.80 10.09
N ALA A 47 -30.81 -8.48 10.36
CA ALA A 47 -31.94 -7.93 11.14
C ALA A 47 -31.67 -8.01 12.66
N VAL A 48 -30.56 -7.39 13.10
CA VAL A 48 -30.11 -7.38 14.50
C VAL A 48 -30.12 -5.97 15.08
N THR A 49 -30.48 -5.85 16.36
CA THR A 49 -30.50 -4.58 17.10
C THR A 49 -29.82 -4.72 18.45
N GLY A 50 -29.49 -3.59 19.10
CA GLY A 50 -28.85 -3.57 20.41
C GLY A 50 -27.34 -3.39 20.36
N ASN A 51 -26.60 -4.13 21.21
CA ASN A 51 -25.14 -4.00 21.29
C ASN A 51 -24.44 -4.79 20.17
N VAL A 52 -24.62 -4.33 18.93
CA VAL A 52 -24.07 -4.90 17.69
C VAL A 52 -23.56 -3.79 16.78
N GLY A 53 -22.66 -4.11 15.85
CA GLY A 53 -22.08 -3.13 14.94
C GLY A 53 -20.81 -2.47 15.48
N LYS A 54 -20.55 -1.24 15.04
CA LYS A 54 -19.30 -0.53 15.32
C LYS A 54 -19.29 0.10 16.73
N GLY A 55 -18.14 0.00 17.41
CA GLY A 55 -17.85 0.77 18.61
C GLY A 55 -18.64 0.33 19.85
N VAL A 56 -19.05 -0.91 19.92
CA VAL A 56 -19.74 -1.46 21.11
C VAL A 56 -18.78 -1.38 22.31
N PRO A 57 -19.18 -0.71 23.42
CA PRO A 57 -18.30 -0.55 24.57
C PRO A 57 -18.14 -1.88 25.35
N ALA A 58 -16.97 -2.09 25.94
CA ALA A 58 -16.71 -3.20 26.84
C ALA A 58 -17.74 -3.24 28.01
N GLY A 59 -17.98 -4.42 28.52
CA GLY A 59 -18.83 -4.63 29.70
C GLY A 59 -19.59 -5.95 29.68
N PRO A 60 -20.15 -6.35 30.83
CA PRO A 60 -20.93 -7.57 30.98
C PRO A 60 -22.34 -7.43 30.38
N SER A 61 -22.94 -8.55 30.09
CA SER A 61 -24.37 -8.70 29.72
C SER A 61 -24.81 -7.79 28.57
N ARG A 62 -23.96 -7.65 27.56
CA ARG A 62 -24.34 -6.95 26.32
C ARG A 62 -25.46 -7.72 25.63
N LYS A 63 -26.51 -7.01 25.19
CA LYS A 63 -27.71 -7.61 24.60
C LYS A 63 -27.83 -7.32 23.12
N ILE A 64 -28.06 -8.35 22.33
CA ILE A 64 -28.44 -8.28 20.93
C ILE A 64 -29.80 -8.93 20.77
N VAL A 65 -30.64 -8.35 19.95
CA VAL A 65 -31.93 -8.91 19.55
C VAL A 65 -31.92 -9.15 18.05
N TRP A 66 -32.11 -10.38 17.66
CA TRP A 66 -32.32 -10.75 16.28
C TRP A 66 -33.78 -10.92 15.96
N HIS A 67 -34.21 -10.37 14.83
CA HIS A 67 -35.56 -10.39 14.33
C HIS A 67 -35.66 -11.32 13.09
N PRO A 68 -35.80 -12.65 13.27
CA PRO A 68 -35.74 -13.59 12.15
C PRO A 68 -36.74 -13.33 11.04
N LEU A 69 -37.93 -12.86 11.38
CA LEU A 69 -39.02 -12.61 10.42
C LEU A 69 -38.81 -11.35 9.58
N ASP A 70 -37.93 -10.44 10.02
CA ASP A 70 -37.53 -9.26 9.23
C ASP A 70 -36.48 -9.62 8.16
N GLU A 71 -35.79 -10.75 8.35
CA GLU A 71 -34.81 -11.27 7.37
C GLU A 71 -35.43 -12.24 6.38
N LYS A 72 -36.41 -13.04 6.82
CA LYS A 72 -37.12 -14.05 6.03
C LYS A 72 -38.56 -14.13 6.46
N SER A 73 -39.47 -14.22 5.52
CA SER A 73 -40.93 -14.31 5.78
C SER A 73 -41.32 -15.52 6.63
N GLU A 74 -40.54 -16.60 6.55
CA GLU A 74 -40.67 -17.78 7.40
C GLU A 74 -39.27 -18.24 7.85
N PHE A 75 -39.13 -18.53 9.13
CA PHE A 75 -37.90 -19.06 9.68
C PHE A 75 -38.20 -20.33 10.48
N VAL A 76 -37.82 -21.45 9.90
CA VAL A 76 -37.83 -22.75 10.58
C VAL A 76 -36.43 -23.34 10.47
N ALA A 77 -35.73 -23.48 11.60
CA ALA A 77 -34.42 -24.07 11.64
C ALA A 77 -34.29 -25.03 12.84
N LYS A 78 -33.62 -26.16 12.60
CA LYS A 78 -33.25 -27.11 13.67
C LYS A 78 -31.76 -26.98 13.95
N ASN A 79 -31.40 -27.20 15.22
CA ASN A 79 -29.97 -27.16 15.67
C ASN A 79 -29.26 -25.85 15.29
N VAL A 80 -29.85 -24.72 15.68
CA VAL A 80 -29.28 -23.40 15.39
C VAL A 80 -28.12 -23.13 16.35
N ARG A 81 -26.99 -22.73 15.80
CA ARG A 81 -25.80 -22.32 16.53
C ARG A 81 -25.51 -20.85 16.21
N PHE A 82 -25.24 -20.09 17.27
CA PHE A 82 -24.87 -18.68 17.15
C PHE A 82 -23.41 -18.49 17.52
N LYS A 83 -22.75 -17.58 16.83
CA LYS A 83 -21.41 -17.11 17.14
C LYS A 83 -21.41 -15.58 17.19
N VAL A 84 -20.91 -15.01 18.29
CA VAL A 84 -20.69 -13.58 18.42
C VAL A 84 -19.20 -13.33 18.15
N GLU A 85 -18.89 -12.61 17.09
CA GLU A 85 -17.52 -12.19 16.78
C GLU A 85 -17.34 -10.74 17.21
N ALA A 86 -16.35 -10.52 18.07
CA ALA A 86 -15.96 -9.20 18.55
C ALA A 86 -14.54 -8.92 18.07
N LEU A 87 -14.41 -8.06 17.10
CA LEU A 87 -13.15 -7.69 16.49
C LEU A 87 -12.70 -6.31 16.96
N SER A 88 -11.41 -6.09 17.15
CA SER A 88 -10.91 -4.73 17.27
C SER A 88 -11.31 -3.93 16.03
N SER A 89 -11.41 -2.61 16.13
CA SER A 89 -11.70 -1.78 14.96
C SER A 89 -10.65 -2.00 13.86
N TYR A 90 -9.39 -2.14 14.25
CA TYR A 90 -8.30 -2.42 13.32
C TYR A 90 -8.51 -3.76 12.59
N ASP A 91 -8.74 -4.87 13.31
CA ASP A 91 -8.95 -6.18 12.71
C ASP A 91 -10.18 -6.21 11.80
N TYR A 92 -11.27 -5.55 12.20
CA TYR A 92 -12.47 -5.46 11.37
C TYR A 92 -12.18 -4.77 10.03
N TYR A 93 -11.51 -3.62 10.07
CA TYR A 93 -11.20 -2.87 8.84
C TYR A 93 -10.20 -3.62 7.97
N THR A 94 -9.17 -4.22 8.54
CA THR A 94 -8.17 -4.97 7.77
C THR A 94 -8.72 -6.23 7.13
N GLN A 95 -9.66 -6.93 7.79
CA GLN A 95 -10.32 -8.11 7.22
C GLN A 95 -11.27 -7.77 6.07
N ASN A 96 -11.91 -6.60 6.12
CA ASN A 96 -12.90 -6.18 5.14
C ASN A 96 -12.36 -5.15 4.14
N ALA A 97 -11.07 -4.86 4.17
CA ALA A 97 -10.46 -3.92 3.25
C ALA A 97 -10.57 -4.42 1.80
N LYS A 98 -11.34 -3.70 1.00
CA LYS A 98 -11.44 -3.91 -0.46
C LYS A 98 -10.43 -3.03 -1.22
N VAL A 99 -10.13 -1.89 -0.64
CA VAL A 99 -9.19 -0.90 -1.16
C VAL A 99 -7.96 -0.91 -0.26
N LYS A 100 -6.79 -0.93 -0.87
CA LYS A 100 -5.50 -0.80 -0.19
C LYS A 100 -4.79 0.40 -0.79
N THR A 101 -4.42 1.34 0.05
CA THR A 101 -3.62 2.51 -0.35
C THR A 101 -2.19 2.31 0.13
N LEU A 102 -1.24 2.51 -0.77
CA LEU A 102 0.19 2.39 -0.51
C LEU A 102 0.84 3.76 -0.62
N VAL A 103 1.63 4.11 0.40
CA VAL A 103 2.46 5.33 0.40
C VAL A 103 3.84 4.97 0.92
N MET A 104 4.87 5.22 0.14
CA MET A 104 6.26 4.90 0.49
C MET A 104 7.21 6.05 0.16
N GLY A 105 8.15 6.32 1.06
CA GLY A 105 9.37 7.05 0.73
C GLY A 105 10.36 6.11 0.05
N GLN A 106 11.13 6.61 -0.90
CA GLN A 106 12.08 5.83 -1.68
C GLN A 106 13.46 6.49 -1.70
N VAL A 107 14.48 5.66 -1.75
CA VAL A 107 15.86 6.07 -2.04
C VAL A 107 16.34 5.26 -3.23
N GLY A 108 16.81 5.95 -4.25
CA GLY A 108 17.39 5.36 -5.44
C GLY A 108 18.90 5.54 -5.47
N TYR A 109 19.58 4.55 -6.03
CA TYR A 109 21.02 4.58 -6.29
C TYR A 109 21.27 4.21 -7.75
N SER A 110 21.98 5.09 -8.45
CA SER A 110 22.37 4.89 -9.84
C SER A 110 23.81 4.37 -9.96
N VAL A 111 24.07 3.58 -11.00
CA VAL A 111 25.40 3.03 -11.32
C VAL A 111 26.47 4.12 -11.51
N ALA A 112 26.12 5.32 -11.97
CA ALA A 112 26.98 6.48 -11.81
C ALA A 112 26.59 7.14 -10.48
N PRO A 113 27.46 7.19 -9.47
CA PRO A 113 27.10 7.36 -8.06
C PRO A 113 26.30 8.62 -7.83
N GLN A 114 24.99 8.46 -7.83
CA GLN A 114 24.02 9.51 -7.60
C GLN A 114 22.88 8.95 -6.78
N LEU A 115 22.62 9.57 -5.65
CA LEU A 115 21.45 9.28 -4.83
C LEU A 115 20.25 10.09 -5.35
N SER A 116 19.13 9.43 -5.39
CA SER A 116 17.83 10.08 -5.61
C SER A 116 16.88 9.74 -4.46
N TYR A 117 15.96 10.63 -4.19
CA TYR A 117 14.92 10.47 -3.17
C TYR A 117 13.57 10.59 -3.84
N GLY A 118 12.60 9.88 -3.34
CA GLY A 118 11.32 9.89 -4.00
C GLY A 118 10.15 9.40 -3.15
N VAL A 119 9.01 9.36 -3.80
CA VAL A 119 7.77 8.89 -3.23
C VAL A 119 7.08 7.97 -4.23
N LEU A 120 6.59 6.83 -3.75
CA LEU A 120 5.67 5.97 -4.49
C LEU A 120 4.33 5.98 -3.78
N ILE A 121 3.29 6.29 -4.54
CA ILE A 121 1.90 6.19 -4.10
C ILE A 121 1.15 5.22 -4.99
N GLY A 122 0.18 4.52 -4.45
CA GLY A 122 -0.64 3.61 -5.24
C GLY A 122 -1.92 3.21 -4.52
N GLN A 123 -2.85 2.71 -5.30
CA GLN A 123 -4.11 2.21 -4.78
C GLN A 123 -4.52 0.94 -5.51
N MET A 124 -4.92 -0.08 -4.76
CA MET A 124 -5.39 -1.35 -5.29
C MET A 124 -6.83 -1.61 -4.84
N TYR A 125 -7.63 -2.13 -5.76
CA TYR A 125 -8.97 -2.64 -5.51
C TYR A 125 -8.99 -4.14 -5.85
N HIS A 126 -9.32 -4.98 -4.86
CA HIS A 126 -9.23 -6.44 -4.99
C HIS A 126 -7.87 -6.96 -5.51
N GLY A 127 -6.79 -6.32 -5.07
CA GLY A 127 -5.43 -6.78 -5.38
C GLY A 127 -4.84 -6.29 -6.70
N ILE A 128 -5.56 -5.51 -7.48
CA ILE A 128 -5.08 -4.89 -8.72
C ILE A 128 -5.29 -3.38 -8.64
N GLY A 129 -4.35 -2.60 -9.13
CA GLY A 129 -4.46 -1.15 -9.08
C GLY A 129 -3.43 -0.41 -9.88
N TRP A 130 -3.24 0.84 -9.51
CA TRP A 130 -2.31 1.77 -10.13
C TRP A 130 -1.26 2.25 -9.12
N TYR A 131 -0.13 2.69 -9.64
CA TYR A 131 0.86 3.43 -8.86
C TYR A 131 1.36 4.64 -9.65
N ALA A 132 1.89 5.60 -8.92
CA ALA A 132 2.72 6.67 -9.44
C ALA A 132 4.00 6.78 -8.58
N ASN A 133 5.12 7.02 -9.24
CA ASN A 133 6.43 7.13 -8.63
C ASN A 133 7.10 8.41 -9.10
N PHE A 134 7.69 9.13 -8.17
CA PHE A 134 8.52 10.31 -8.41
C PHE A 134 9.84 10.11 -7.68
N CYS A 135 10.96 10.20 -8.38
CA CYS A 135 12.31 10.17 -7.81
C CYS A 135 13.15 11.30 -8.40
N SER A 136 13.88 12.03 -7.55
CA SER A 136 14.77 13.12 -7.94
C SER A 136 15.92 13.25 -6.95
N ASN A 137 17.05 13.77 -7.39
CA ASN A 137 18.10 14.23 -6.47
C ASN A 137 17.85 15.67 -5.96
N PHE A 138 16.73 16.30 -6.39
CA PHE A 138 16.35 17.68 -6.07
C PHE A 138 17.34 18.77 -6.49
N ASP A 139 18.36 18.41 -7.26
CA ASP A 139 19.26 19.39 -7.90
C ASP A 139 18.65 19.84 -9.24
N PHE A 140 17.80 20.85 -9.18
CA PHE A 140 17.18 21.45 -10.37
C PHE A 140 18.10 22.51 -10.97
N VAL A 141 19.22 22.06 -11.51
CA VAL A 141 20.18 22.95 -12.16
C VAL A 141 19.71 23.34 -13.55
N ALA A 142 19.93 24.59 -13.90
CA ALA A 142 19.66 25.06 -15.25
C ALA A 142 20.58 24.31 -16.24
N SER A 143 20.02 23.87 -17.35
CA SER A 143 20.80 23.21 -18.41
C SER A 143 21.67 24.26 -19.11
N PRO A 144 23.01 24.14 -19.10
CA PRO A 144 23.87 25.10 -19.76
C PRO A 144 23.75 24.99 -21.30
N GLU A 145 24.01 26.08 -21.98
CA GLU A 145 24.05 26.10 -23.47
C GLU A 145 25.27 25.36 -24.01
N LEU A 146 26.40 25.42 -23.29
CA LEU A 146 27.63 24.77 -23.69
C LEU A 146 27.57 23.27 -23.40
N VAL A 147 28.03 22.48 -24.36
CA VAL A 147 28.09 21.03 -24.33
C VAL A 147 29.50 20.57 -24.65
N CYS A 148 30.07 19.68 -23.86
CA CYS A 148 31.34 19.02 -24.18
C CYS A 148 31.10 17.56 -24.59
N ASP A 149 32.01 17.04 -25.39
CA ASP A 149 32.04 15.64 -25.83
C ASP A 149 32.53 14.68 -24.73
N GLU A 150 32.76 13.40 -25.10
CA GLU A 150 33.29 12.38 -24.23
C GLU A 150 34.70 12.66 -23.68
N ASN A 151 35.49 13.45 -24.40
CA ASN A 151 36.86 13.87 -24.04
C ASN A 151 36.86 15.18 -23.24
N GLY A 152 35.70 15.81 -23.03
CA GLY A 152 35.60 17.12 -22.40
C GLY A 152 35.91 18.30 -23.32
N VAL A 153 35.88 18.11 -24.61
CA VAL A 153 36.21 19.13 -25.62
C VAL A 153 34.94 19.91 -26.01
N ILE A 154 35.06 21.24 -26.13
CA ILE A 154 34.04 22.15 -26.60
C ILE A 154 34.50 22.82 -27.87
N ASN A 155 33.79 22.60 -28.99
CA ASN A 155 34.11 23.20 -30.28
C ASN A 155 35.57 23.00 -30.75
N GLY A 156 36.19 21.86 -30.37
CA GLY A 156 37.58 21.54 -30.74
C GLY A 156 38.64 22.04 -29.75
N GLU A 157 38.26 22.73 -28.70
CA GLU A 157 39.17 23.21 -27.64
C GLU A 157 38.85 22.55 -26.29
N MET A 158 39.91 22.23 -25.54
CA MET A 158 39.78 21.66 -24.22
C MET A 158 39.83 22.76 -23.16
N PRO A 159 38.70 23.12 -22.54
CA PRO A 159 38.66 24.14 -21.48
C PRO A 159 39.31 23.64 -20.20
N PHE A 160 39.70 24.57 -19.31
CA PHE A 160 40.19 24.23 -18.02
C PHE A 160 39.03 23.97 -17.07
N TYR A 161 38.94 22.75 -16.56
CA TYR A 161 37.90 22.32 -15.59
C TYR A 161 38.39 22.46 -14.14
N THR A 162 37.49 22.95 -13.25
CA THR A 162 37.81 23.09 -11.81
C THR A 162 37.73 21.76 -11.05
N GLY A 163 37.17 20.72 -11.65
CA GLY A 163 36.90 19.44 -11.04
C GLY A 163 35.55 19.35 -10.29
N LYS A 164 34.85 20.46 -10.12
CA LYS A 164 33.50 20.43 -9.55
C LYS A 164 32.50 19.88 -10.56
N LYS A 165 31.56 19.11 -10.03
CA LYS A 165 30.49 18.45 -10.79
C LYS A 165 29.15 18.69 -10.11
N GLN A 166 28.11 18.88 -10.88
CA GLN A 166 26.73 18.86 -10.43
C GLN A 166 25.89 18.00 -11.37
N SER A 167 24.80 17.48 -10.87
CA SER A 167 23.97 16.57 -11.65
C SER A 167 22.50 16.79 -11.37
N SER A 168 21.66 16.63 -12.37
CA SER A 168 20.22 16.59 -12.27
C SER A 168 19.71 15.21 -12.60
N HIS A 169 18.83 14.68 -11.77
CA HIS A 169 18.19 13.39 -11.97
C HIS A 169 16.71 13.51 -11.63
N LEU A 170 15.87 13.06 -12.54
CA LEU A 170 14.43 13.03 -12.40
C LEU A 170 13.86 11.78 -13.06
N VAL A 171 12.99 11.08 -12.35
CA VAL A 171 12.18 9.97 -12.87
C VAL A 171 10.75 10.15 -12.40
N ILE A 172 9.80 10.09 -13.33
CA ILE A 172 8.37 10.09 -13.07
C ILE A 172 7.77 8.91 -13.81
N ASN A 173 7.24 7.93 -13.08
CA ASN A 173 6.61 6.74 -13.64
C ASN A 173 5.19 6.59 -13.10
N ALA A 174 4.33 6.01 -13.92
CA ALA A 174 3.02 5.53 -13.50
C ALA A 174 2.74 4.18 -14.17
N GLY A 175 1.90 3.38 -13.56
CA GLY A 175 1.60 2.05 -14.09
C GLY A 175 0.67 1.24 -13.23
N PHE A 176 0.78 -0.06 -13.36
CA PHE A 176 -0.05 -1.04 -12.67
C PHE A 176 0.70 -1.66 -11.49
N MET A 177 -0.08 -1.99 -10.47
CA MET A 177 0.39 -2.78 -9.34
C MET A 177 -0.60 -3.91 -9.04
N MET A 178 -0.08 -5.02 -8.52
CA MET A 178 -0.89 -6.18 -8.19
C MET A 178 -0.32 -6.96 -7.01
N ASN A 179 -1.23 -7.52 -6.20
CA ASN A 179 -0.88 -8.54 -5.23
C ASN A 179 -0.94 -9.92 -5.89
N PHE A 180 0.00 -10.77 -5.58
CA PHE A 180 -0.05 -12.18 -5.98
C PHE A 180 -0.03 -13.15 -4.80
N LEU A 181 0.23 -12.66 -3.58
CA LEU A 181 0.20 -13.46 -2.38
C LEU A 181 -0.37 -12.67 -1.19
N GLU A 182 -1.35 -13.25 -0.50
CA GLU A 182 -1.85 -12.79 0.80
C GLU A 182 -1.73 -13.96 1.78
N TRP A 183 -0.94 -13.81 2.86
CA TRP A 183 -0.66 -14.91 3.81
C TRP A 183 -1.42 -14.82 5.12
N SER A 184 -2.41 -13.96 5.20
CA SER A 184 -3.30 -13.89 6.36
C SER A 184 -4.72 -13.60 5.94
N ALA A 185 -5.62 -14.53 6.23
CA ALA A 185 -7.05 -14.32 6.04
C ALA A 185 -7.63 -13.24 6.98
N LYS A 186 -6.95 -12.97 8.11
CA LYS A 186 -7.39 -11.99 9.12
C LYS A 186 -6.86 -10.58 8.86
N ASN A 187 -5.74 -10.46 8.19
CA ASN A 187 -5.14 -9.16 7.88
C ASN A 187 -4.81 -9.07 6.40
N LYS A 188 -5.64 -8.33 5.67
CA LYS A 188 -5.52 -8.13 4.22
C LYS A 188 -4.30 -7.28 3.83
N PHE A 189 -3.63 -6.65 4.78
CA PHE A 189 -2.40 -5.90 4.55
C PHE A 189 -1.14 -6.74 4.67
N ASN A 190 -1.27 -8.05 4.99
CA ASN A 190 -0.17 -8.99 4.88
C ASN A 190 -0.12 -9.53 3.45
N THR A 191 0.72 -8.93 2.62
CA THR A 191 0.70 -9.18 1.17
C THR A 191 2.08 -9.04 0.55
N LEU A 192 2.28 -9.76 -0.55
CA LEU A 192 3.39 -9.59 -1.47
C LEU A 192 2.81 -9.22 -2.84
N GLY A 193 3.43 -8.26 -3.49
CA GLY A 193 2.98 -7.77 -4.77
C GLY A 193 4.10 -7.21 -5.62
N MET A 194 3.75 -6.76 -6.81
CA MET A 194 4.65 -6.13 -7.75
C MET A 194 4.01 -4.90 -8.38
N TYR A 195 4.86 -4.04 -8.90
CA TYR A 195 4.47 -2.91 -9.72
C TYR A 195 5.31 -2.86 -11.00
N VAL A 196 4.71 -2.37 -12.07
CA VAL A 196 5.37 -2.17 -13.36
C VAL A 196 4.72 -1.00 -14.08
N GLY A 197 5.54 -0.17 -14.70
CA GLY A 197 5.03 0.98 -15.44
C GLY A 197 6.09 1.72 -16.21
N GLY A 198 5.73 2.88 -16.71
CA GLY A 198 6.62 3.73 -17.47
C GLY A 198 6.27 5.21 -17.32
N GLY A 199 7.11 6.03 -17.90
CA GLY A 199 6.94 7.46 -17.82
C GLY A 199 8.09 8.21 -18.48
N TYR A 200 8.55 9.25 -17.80
CA TYR A 200 9.62 10.11 -18.27
C TYR A 200 10.78 10.14 -17.27
N GLY A 201 11.99 10.10 -17.79
CA GLY A 201 13.21 10.31 -17.03
C GLY A 201 14.15 11.30 -17.69
N LYS A 202 14.86 12.06 -16.86
CA LYS A 202 15.93 12.96 -17.29
C LYS A 202 17.14 12.77 -16.39
N ARG A 203 18.30 12.71 -16.98
CA ARG A 203 19.57 12.73 -16.29
C ARG A 203 20.56 13.61 -17.03
N GLU A 204 21.30 14.44 -16.29
CA GLU A 204 22.28 15.37 -16.82
C GLU A 204 23.43 15.52 -15.82
N LEU A 205 24.66 15.47 -16.30
CA LEU A 205 25.86 15.79 -15.52
C LEU A 205 26.50 17.04 -16.12
N GLN A 206 26.94 17.95 -15.25
CA GLN A 206 27.58 19.20 -15.64
C GLN A 206 28.93 19.33 -14.94
N TRP A 207 29.89 19.90 -15.63
CA TRP A 207 31.23 20.20 -15.11
C TRP A 207 31.44 21.72 -15.06
N GLU A 208 32.09 22.19 -14.00
CA GLU A 208 32.44 23.61 -13.85
C GLU A 208 33.76 23.90 -14.56
N MET A 209 33.74 24.93 -15.45
CA MET A 209 34.95 25.48 -16.07
C MET A 209 35.57 26.57 -15.19
N ALA A 210 36.87 26.85 -15.39
CA ALA A 210 37.53 28.05 -14.87
C ALA A 210 36.76 29.29 -15.33
N GLY A 211 36.33 30.11 -14.37
CA GLY A 211 35.43 31.26 -14.65
C GLY A 211 34.00 31.07 -14.19
N GLY A 212 33.67 29.90 -13.64
CA GLY A 212 32.38 29.63 -12.98
C GLY A 212 31.25 29.23 -13.94
N ASN A 213 31.53 29.12 -15.23
CA ASN A 213 30.54 28.62 -16.19
C ASN A 213 30.42 27.10 -16.12
N TRP A 214 29.20 26.62 -16.29
CA TRP A 214 28.91 25.18 -16.33
C TRP A 214 28.80 24.71 -17.80
N VAL A 215 29.20 23.47 -18.03
CA VAL A 215 29.10 22.79 -19.30
C VAL A 215 28.45 21.44 -19.13
N LYS A 216 27.56 21.08 -20.02
CA LYS A 216 26.89 19.80 -20.05
C LYS A 216 27.82 18.72 -20.62
N TYR A 217 27.91 17.60 -19.93
CA TYR A 217 28.66 16.44 -20.43
C TYR A 217 27.75 15.53 -21.25
N ALA A 218 27.86 15.63 -22.57
CA ALA A 218 26.97 15.00 -23.55
C ALA A 218 26.77 13.47 -23.34
N PRO A 219 27.82 12.66 -23.04
CA PRO A 219 27.65 11.21 -22.88
C PRO A 219 26.67 10.80 -21.77
N THR A 220 26.46 11.67 -20.78
CA THR A 220 25.57 11.37 -19.65
C THR A 220 24.20 12.04 -19.76
N GLU A 221 24.01 12.85 -20.79
CA GLU A 221 22.71 13.44 -21.06
C GLU A 221 21.77 12.39 -21.61
N VAL A 222 20.70 12.11 -20.87
CA VAL A 222 19.61 11.26 -21.33
C VAL A 222 18.31 11.87 -20.85
N ALA A 223 17.39 12.02 -21.77
CA ALA A 223 16.02 12.43 -21.48
C ALA A 223 15.07 11.66 -22.41
N GLY A 224 14.10 10.99 -21.86
CA GLY A 224 13.21 10.17 -22.66
C GLY A 224 12.34 9.23 -21.82
N PHE A 225 12.08 8.07 -22.40
CA PHE A 225 11.26 7.05 -21.76
C PHE A 225 11.92 6.55 -20.47
N SER A 226 11.12 6.46 -19.40
CA SER A 226 11.51 5.77 -18.18
C SER A 226 10.61 4.55 -17.99
N GLY A 227 11.23 3.42 -17.62
CA GLY A 227 10.54 2.22 -17.21
C GLY A 227 10.80 1.93 -15.72
N GLY A 228 9.81 1.41 -15.02
CA GLY A 228 9.95 1.02 -13.62
C GLY A 228 9.33 -0.33 -13.35
N ILE A 229 10.02 -1.17 -12.56
CA ILE A 229 9.51 -2.45 -12.06
C ILE A 229 10.01 -2.67 -10.64
N GLY A 230 9.19 -3.29 -9.80
CA GLY A 230 9.61 -3.66 -8.45
C GLY A 230 8.65 -4.59 -7.73
N LEU A 231 9.13 -5.05 -6.59
CA LEU A 231 8.38 -5.88 -5.66
C LEU A 231 8.13 -5.10 -4.37
N PHE A 232 7.01 -5.35 -3.73
CA PHE A 232 6.72 -4.83 -2.40
C PHE A 232 6.16 -5.93 -1.50
N GLY A 233 6.53 -5.89 -0.23
CA GLY A 233 5.98 -6.76 0.80
C GLY A 233 5.46 -5.94 1.97
N SER A 234 4.28 -6.28 2.48
CA SER A 234 3.65 -5.62 3.61
C SER A 234 3.31 -6.60 4.72
N ILE A 235 3.61 -6.21 5.95
CA ILE A 235 3.26 -6.94 7.17
C ILE A 235 2.58 -5.97 8.13
N ASN A 236 1.32 -6.24 8.45
CA ASN A 236 0.48 -5.38 9.30
C ASN A 236 0.44 -3.91 8.83
N GLY A 237 0.57 -3.70 7.51
CA GLY A 237 0.61 -2.37 6.91
C GLY A 237 2.00 -1.76 6.76
N ALA A 238 3.01 -2.16 7.55
CA ALA A 238 4.39 -1.75 7.32
C ALA A 238 4.90 -2.38 6.02
N THR A 239 5.37 -1.57 5.09
CA THR A 239 5.69 -2.01 3.73
C THR A 239 7.13 -1.68 3.37
N LEU A 240 7.79 -2.64 2.74
CA LEU A 240 9.11 -2.48 2.13
C LEU A 240 9.00 -2.75 0.63
N SER A 241 9.81 -2.10 -0.18
CA SER A 241 9.92 -2.38 -1.61
C SER A 241 11.37 -2.38 -2.08
N VAL A 242 11.60 -3.13 -3.14
CA VAL A 242 12.81 -3.08 -3.95
C VAL A 242 12.42 -3.06 -5.42
N GLY A 243 13.04 -2.20 -6.19
CA GLY A 243 12.74 -2.07 -7.60
C GLY A 243 13.89 -1.50 -8.39
N MET A 244 13.65 -1.33 -9.67
CA MET A 244 14.57 -0.71 -10.61
C MET A 244 13.80 0.28 -11.49
N ASN A 245 14.43 1.41 -11.75
CA ASN A 245 14.00 2.33 -12.81
C ASN A 245 15.07 2.34 -13.92
N THR A 246 14.65 2.56 -15.13
CA THR A 246 15.57 2.79 -16.26
C THR A 246 15.19 4.07 -16.97
N ILE A 247 16.19 4.77 -17.52
CA ILE A 247 15.97 5.91 -18.40
C ILE A 247 16.55 5.55 -19.76
N ASP A 248 15.69 5.50 -20.78
CA ASP A 248 16.00 5.18 -22.17
C ASP A 248 16.81 3.87 -22.33
N PHE A 249 16.63 2.92 -21.40
CA PHE A 249 17.37 1.65 -21.28
C PHE A 249 18.90 1.81 -21.19
N LYS A 250 19.40 3.01 -20.99
CA LYS A 250 20.83 3.32 -20.86
C LYS A 250 21.31 3.36 -19.41
N TYR A 251 20.46 3.83 -18.51
CA TYR A 251 20.79 3.93 -17.09
C TYR A 251 19.79 3.13 -16.28
N VAL A 252 20.29 2.48 -15.24
CA VAL A 252 19.49 1.71 -14.30
C VAL A 252 19.74 2.24 -12.90
N ASP A 253 18.66 2.53 -12.20
CA ASP A 253 18.64 2.90 -10.78
C ASP A 253 18.03 1.76 -9.99
N VAL A 254 18.69 1.33 -8.93
CA VAL A 254 18.09 0.45 -7.93
C VAL A 254 17.39 1.33 -6.90
N VAL A 255 16.14 1.02 -6.60
CA VAL A 255 15.29 1.80 -5.70
C VAL A 255 14.83 0.93 -4.55
N VAL A 256 15.00 1.43 -3.33
CA VAL A 256 14.49 0.79 -2.09
C VAL A 256 13.48 1.73 -1.46
N GLY A 257 12.36 1.21 -1.01
CA GLY A 257 11.30 1.99 -0.38
C GLY A 257 10.84 1.45 0.95
N ILE A 258 10.42 2.35 1.83
CA ILE A 258 9.77 2.06 3.09
C ILE A 258 8.51 2.91 3.25
N GLY A 259 7.45 2.31 3.77
CA GLY A 259 6.19 3.03 3.93
C GLY A 259 5.08 2.22 4.57
N PHE A 260 3.86 2.59 4.24
CA PHE A 260 2.68 1.98 4.82
C PHE A 260 1.62 1.65 3.77
N MET A 261 0.91 0.57 4.03
CA MET A 261 -0.29 0.15 3.33
C MET A 261 -1.49 0.20 4.30
N PHE A 262 -2.56 0.86 3.93
CA PHE A 262 -3.77 1.04 4.74
C PHE A 262 -5.05 1.06 3.91
#